data_d4c965d9d4f11b55d0d53241a091fef6
#
_entry.id   d4c965d9d4f11b55d0d53241a091fef6
#
_cell.length_a   1.000
_cell.length_b   1.000
_cell.length_c   1.000
_cell.angle_alpha   90.00
_cell.angle_beta   90.00
_cell.angle_gamma   90.00
#
_symmetry.space_group_name_H-M   'P 1'
#
loop_
_entity.id
_entity.type
_entity.pdbx_description
1 polymer ?
#
loop_
_entity_poly.entity_id
_entity_poly.type
_entity_poly.pdbx_seq_one_letter_code
_entity_poly.pdbx_strand_id
1 'polypeptide(L)'
;MLVGCYNAADKPIIEDRLPQANTTIAELKRYVGNGAVRIAEPITLRGHITSSDEEKNFYSSFMVEDKSGAVEVMVGYPTLFGLYPEGLEVALTIEGCAARHSRGVLQIGRHSEQAEPYDIDYLESRERVDEVVHSALSVEPTTAQDIDIRDITPNDCGRLVRIDSLRLIASTSIDTLTMTLHDAV
;
A
#
# COMPACT_ATOMS: atom_id res chain seq x y z
N MET A 1 -16.25 -51.53 -16.71
CA MET A 1 -15.24 -50.74 -15.96
C MET A 1 -14.81 -49.60 -16.89
N LEU A 2 -15.35 -48.38 -16.72
CA LEU A 2 -15.01 -47.22 -17.53
C LEU A 2 -13.85 -46.47 -16.79
N VAL A 3 -12.66 -46.54 -17.34
CA VAL A 3 -11.52 -45.72 -16.89
C VAL A 3 -11.64 -44.37 -17.58
N GLY A 4 -12.12 -43.36 -16.87
CA GLY A 4 -12.07 -41.98 -17.32
C GLY A 4 -10.64 -41.49 -17.25
N CYS A 5 -9.97 -41.37 -18.39
CA CYS A 5 -8.68 -40.65 -18.48
C CYS A 5 -8.95 -39.16 -18.29
N TYR A 6 -8.72 -38.64 -17.09
CA TYR A 6 -8.66 -37.22 -16.85
C TYR A 6 -7.32 -36.70 -17.39
N ASN A 7 -7.33 -36.12 -18.58
CA ASN A 7 -6.16 -35.52 -19.16
C ASN A 7 -5.82 -34.24 -18.39
N ALA A 8 -4.66 -34.19 -17.75
CA ALA A 8 -4.15 -33.02 -17.03
C ALA A 8 -3.87 -31.80 -17.96
N ALA A 9 -4.08 -31.96 -19.28
CA ALA A 9 -3.86 -30.93 -20.29
C ALA A 9 -4.99 -29.87 -20.38
N ASP A 10 -6.16 -30.13 -19.75
CA ASP A 10 -7.32 -29.24 -19.85
C ASP A 10 -7.51 -28.30 -18.63
N LYS A 11 -6.48 -28.11 -17.83
CA LYS A 11 -6.54 -27.02 -16.86
C LYS A 11 -6.45 -25.70 -17.61
N PRO A 12 -7.48 -24.82 -17.53
CA PRO A 12 -7.36 -23.50 -18.11
C PRO A 12 -6.13 -22.82 -17.51
N ILE A 13 -5.23 -22.33 -18.34
CA ILE A 13 -4.16 -21.45 -17.93
C ILE A 13 -4.87 -20.15 -17.54
N ILE A 14 -5.10 -19.95 -16.25
CA ILE A 14 -5.59 -18.68 -15.72
C ILE A 14 -4.39 -17.75 -15.78
N GLU A 15 -4.32 -16.97 -16.86
CA GLU A 15 -3.30 -15.93 -16.97
C GLU A 15 -3.63 -14.83 -15.95
N ASP A 16 -2.66 -14.53 -15.11
CA ASP A 16 -2.70 -13.42 -14.16
C ASP A 16 -2.55 -12.11 -14.94
N ARG A 17 -3.68 -11.56 -15.39
CA ARG A 17 -3.72 -10.36 -16.23
C ARG A 17 -3.98 -9.12 -15.41
N LEU A 18 -3.03 -8.75 -14.56
CA LEU A 18 -3.11 -7.43 -13.94
C LEU A 18 -2.95 -6.31 -14.99
N PRO A 19 -3.69 -5.19 -14.86
CA PRO A 19 -3.44 -3.99 -15.64
C PRO A 19 -1.96 -3.60 -15.63
N GLN A 20 -1.44 -3.17 -16.77
CA GLN A 20 -0.05 -2.73 -16.89
C GLN A 20 0.12 -1.36 -16.23
N ALA A 21 1.13 -1.23 -15.36
CA ALA A 21 1.48 0.06 -14.79
C ALA A 21 1.97 1.02 -15.88
N ASN A 22 1.51 2.26 -15.85
CA ASN A 22 1.98 3.35 -16.68
C ASN A 22 2.66 4.46 -15.87
N THR A 23 2.67 4.34 -14.54
CA THR A 23 3.21 5.32 -13.61
C THR A 23 3.81 4.59 -12.41
N THR A 24 4.89 5.10 -11.85
CA THR A 24 5.49 4.64 -10.60
C THR A 24 4.93 5.40 -9.40
N ILE A 25 5.06 4.82 -8.20
CA ILE A 25 4.63 5.51 -6.97
C ILE A 25 5.42 6.80 -6.76
N ALA A 26 6.72 6.83 -7.07
CA ALA A 26 7.52 8.07 -6.97
C ALA A 26 7.06 9.16 -7.95
N GLU A 27 6.62 8.79 -9.15
CA GLU A 27 6.05 9.74 -10.11
C GLU A 27 4.72 10.28 -9.61
N LEU A 28 3.85 9.44 -9.05
CA LEU A 28 2.61 9.87 -8.45
C LEU A 28 2.86 10.80 -7.24
N LYS A 29 3.82 10.48 -6.36
CA LYS A 29 4.23 11.36 -5.24
C LYS A 29 4.60 12.77 -5.73
N ARG A 30 5.36 12.86 -6.82
CA ARG A 30 5.76 14.15 -7.43
C ARG A 30 4.58 14.88 -8.07
N TYR A 31 3.67 14.15 -8.71
CA TYR A 31 2.47 14.70 -9.34
C TYR A 31 1.53 15.33 -8.29
N VAL A 32 1.30 14.65 -7.16
CA VAL A 32 0.40 15.12 -6.10
C VAL A 32 0.97 16.36 -5.38
N GLY A 33 2.28 16.45 -5.20
CA GLY A 33 2.89 17.58 -4.49
C GLY A 33 2.38 17.73 -3.05
N ASN A 34 2.09 18.96 -2.61
CA ASN A 34 1.76 19.27 -1.21
C ASN A 34 0.25 19.35 -0.90
N GLY A 35 -0.62 19.16 -1.89
CA GLY A 35 -2.07 19.27 -1.72
C GLY A 35 -2.81 17.95 -1.92
N ALA A 36 -4.14 18.00 -1.85
CA ALA A 36 -4.99 16.95 -2.36
C ALA A 36 -5.25 17.18 -3.85
N VAL A 37 -5.13 16.14 -4.66
CA VAL A 37 -5.33 16.19 -6.10
C VAL A 37 -6.36 15.14 -6.49
N ARG A 38 -7.37 15.54 -7.27
CA ARG A 38 -8.24 14.60 -7.96
C ARG A 38 -7.52 14.10 -9.21
N ILE A 39 -7.38 12.79 -9.33
CA ILE A 39 -6.71 12.16 -10.47
C ILE A 39 -7.70 12.11 -11.64
N ALA A 40 -7.44 12.88 -12.68
CA ALA A 40 -8.26 12.92 -13.89
C ALA A 40 -7.71 12.02 -15.01
N GLU A 41 -6.43 11.69 -14.95
CA GLU A 41 -5.74 10.87 -15.94
C GLU A 41 -5.86 9.38 -15.63
N PRO A 42 -5.81 8.50 -16.64
CA PRO A 42 -5.85 7.05 -16.44
C PRO A 42 -4.51 6.52 -15.90
N ILE A 43 -4.24 6.79 -14.64
CA ILE A 43 -3.03 6.33 -13.94
C ILE A 43 -3.24 4.92 -13.42
N THR A 44 -2.30 4.05 -13.72
CA THR A 44 -2.20 2.69 -13.18
C THR A 44 -0.85 2.50 -12.51
N LEU A 45 -0.89 2.16 -11.22
CA LEU A 45 0.27 1.73 -10.43
C LEU A 45 0.29 0.21 -10.33
N ARG A 46 1.42 -0.37 -9.99
CA ARG A 46 1.56 -1.80 -9.70
C ARG A 46 2.58 -2.01 -8.58
N GLY A 47 2.27 -2.87 -7.63
CA GLY A 47 3.14 -3.14 -6.50
C GLY A 47 2.63 -4.29 -5.64
N HIS A 48 3.29 -4.53 -4.51
CA HIS A 48 2.91 -5.57 -3.56
C HIS A 48 2.35 -4.94 -2.29
N ILE A 49 1.39 -5.60 -1.67
CA ILE A 49 0.88 -5.22 -0.37
C ILE A 49 1.93 -5.55 0.69
N THR A 50 2.31 -4.56 1.50
CA THR A 50 3.36 -4.69 2.52
C THR A 50 2.87 -4.47 3.94
N SER A 51 1.57 -4.36 4.15
CA SER A 51 0.95 -4.23 5.47
C SER A 51 -0.30 -5.08 5.57
N SER A 52 -0.67 -5.42 6.79
CA SER A 52 -1.88 -6.17 7.11
C SER A 52 -2.61 -5.50 8.27
N ASP A 53 -3.93 -5.59 8.29
CA ASP A 53 -4.76 -5.21 9.43
C ASP A 53 -5.00 -6.38 10.42
N GLU A 54 -4.34 -7.53 10.20
CA GLU A 54 -4.46 -8.73 11.02
C GLU A 54 -4.07 -8.45 12.48
N GLU A 55 -2.94 -7.76 12.68
CA GLU A 55 -2.43 -7.36 13.99
C GLU A 55 -3.01 -6.02 14.51
N LYS A 56 -4.00 -5.45 13.79
CA LYS A 56 -4.68 -4.18 14.14
C LYS A 56 -3.78 -2.94 14.17
N ASN A 57 -2.65 -2.98 13.48
CA ASN A 57 -1.74 -1.86 13.32
C ASN A 57 -2.21 -0.87 12.24
N PHE A 58 -2.98 -1.37 11.28
CA PHE A 58 -3.63 -0.59 10.23
C PHE A 58 -5.15 -0.66 10.43
N TYR A 59 -5.86 0.36 10.01
CA TYR A 59 -7.31 0.39 10.14
C TYR A 59 -7.94 0.79 8.81
N SER A 60 -8.68 -0.15 8.22
CA SER A 60 -9.42 0.06 6.97
C SER A 60 -8.57 0.57 5.80
N SER A 61 -7.27 0.28 5.82
CA SER A 61 -6.33 0.63 4.77
C SER A 61 -5.21 -0.40 4.66
N PHE A 62 -4.49 -0.40 3.55
CA PHE A 62 -3.28 -1.19 3.36
C PHE A 62 -2.23 -0.41 2.57
N MET A 63 -0.96 -0.79 2.74
CA MET A 63 0.15 -0.22 2.01
C MET A 63 0.44 -1.02 0.75
N VAL A 64 0.71 -0.33 -0.34
CA VAL A 64 1.23 -0.91 -1.59
C VAL A 64 2.59 -0.30 -1.88
N GLU A 65 3.57 -1.14 -2.15
CA GLU A 65 4.94 -0.74 -2.41
C GLU A 65 5.40 -1.23 -3.78
N ASP A 66 6.06 -0.34 -4.52
CA ASP A 66 6.86 -0.66 -5.69
C ASP A 66 8.36 -0.36 -5.41
N LYS A 67 9.23 -0.55 -6.39
CA LYS A 67 10.67 -0.26 -6.24
C LYS A 67 10.95 1.22 -5.94
N SER A 68 10.02 2.11 -6.23
CA SER A 68 10.20 3.57 -6.17
C SER A 68 9.62 4.21 -4.91
N GLY A 69 8.72 3.53 -4.19
CA GLY A 69 8.07 4.08 -3.00
C GLY A 69 6.88 3.26 -2.53
N ALA A 70 6.12 3.82 -1.60
CA ALA A 70 4.91 3.22 -1.07
C ALA A 70 3.74 4.21 -1.04
N VAL A 71 2.52 3.68 -1.08
CA VAL A 71 1.25 4.41 -1.03
C VAL A 71 0.25 3.68 -0.14
N GLU A 72 -0.53 4.42 0.63
CA GLU A 72 -1.63 3.90 1.42
C GLU A 72 -2.94 3.94 0.61
N VAL A 73 -3.64 2.83 0.52
CA VAL A 73 -4.97 2.74 -0.09
C VAL A 73 -6.03 2.72 1.00
N MET A 74 -6.90 3.74 1.01
CA MET A 74 -7.94 3.95 2.02
C MET A 74 -9.22 3.22 1.60
N VAL A 75 -9.44 2.01 2.12
CA VAL A 75 -10.52 1.11 1.68
C VAL A 75 -11.84 1.35 2.42
N GLY A 76 -11.81 1.58 3.74
CA GLY A 76 -12.98 1.98 4.52
C GLY A 76 -13.77 0.85 5.18
N TYR A 77 -13.40 -0.41 5.00
CA TYR A 77 -13.98 -1.52 5.76
C TYR A 77 -12.91 -2.36 6.45
N PRO A 78 -13.24 -3.01 7.58
CA PRO A 78 -12.28 -3.77 8.38
C PRO A 78 -12.04 -5.17 7.80
N THR A 79 -11.00 -5.83 8.32
CA THR A 79 -10.68 -7.24 8.01
C THR A 79 -10.22 -7.40 6.56
N LEU A 80 -9.26 -6.56 6.17
CA LEU A 80 -8.71 -6.56 4.81
C LEU A 80 -7.75 -7.72 4.56
N PHE A 81 -7.07 -8.23 5.59
CA PHE A 81 -6.03 -9.26 5.46
C PHE A 81 -6.51 -10.53 4.75
N GLY A 82 -7.79 -10.89 4.87
CA GLY A 82 -8.37 -12.05 4.19
C GLY A 82 -8.58 -11.86 2.69
N LEU A 83 -8.65 -10.61 2.22
CA LEU A 83 -8.86 -10.25 0.80
C LEU A 83 -7.58 -9.70 0.16
N TYR A 84 -6.82 -8.96 0.94
CA TYR A 84 -5.62 -8.24 0.54
C TYR A 84 -4.46 -8.59 1.48
N PRO A 85 -4.01 -9.86 1.49
CA PRO A 85 -2.92 -10.29 2.37
C PRO A 85 -1.61 -9.62 1.97
N GLU A 86 -0.71 -9.53 2.94
CA GLU A 86 0.67 -9.12 2.69
C GLU A 86 1.33 -10.04 1.66
N GLY A 87 2.06 -9.45 0.72
CA GLY A 87 2.70 -10.16 -0.39
C GLY A 87 1.83 -10.32 -1.63
N LEU A 88 0.55 -9.95 -1.58
CA LEU A 88 -0.31 -9.96 -2.75
C LEU A 88 0.11 -8.85 -3.73
N GLU A 89 0.38 -9.21 -4.98
CA GLU A 89 0.60 -8.22 -6.03
C GLU A 89 -0.74 -7.61 -6.46
N VAL A 90 -0.77 -6.29 -6.59
CA VAL A 90 -1.95 -5.53 -7.02
C VAL A 90 -1.60 -4.50 -8.08
N ALA A 91 -2.56 -4.24 -8.96
CA ALA A 91 -2.56 -3.04 -9.79
C ALA A 91 -3.67 -2.10 -9.30
N LEU A 92 -3.36 -0.81 -9.24
CA LEU A 92 -4.28 0.23 -8.81
C LEU A 92 -4.62 1.13 -9.98
N THR A 93 -5.87 1.09 -10.46
CA THR A 93 -6.40 2.00 -11.48
C THR A 93 -7.10 3.16 -10.80
N ILE A 94 -6.43 4.31 -10.71
CA ILE A 94 -6.81 5.38 -9.78
C ILE A 94 -7.49 6.59 -10.45
N GLU A 95 -7.91 6.50 -11.70
CA GLU A 95 -8.70 7.53 -12.35
C GLU A 95 -9.98 7.83 -11.56
N GLY A 96 -10.26 9.10 -11.33
CA GLY A 96 -11.40 9.57 -10.52
C GLY A 96 -11.20 9.46 -9.01
N CYS A 97 -10.10 8.86 -8.54
CA CYS A 97 -9.71 8.90 -7.13
C CYS A 97 -9.14 10.27 -6.74
N ALA A 98 -8.94 10.46 -5.44
CA ALA A 98 -8.13 11.52 -4.90
C ALA A 98 -6.84 10.95 -4.31
N ALA A 99 -5.78 11.74 -4.36
CA ALA A 99 -4.52 11.44 -3.70
C ALA A 99 -4.01 12.65 -2.93
N ARG A 100 -3.40 12.43 -1.76
CA ARG A 100 -2.77 13.48 -0.94
C ARG A 100 -1.65 12.93 -0.09
N HIS A 101 -0.77 13.80 0.37
CA HIS A 101 0.19 13.46 1.41
C HIS A 101 -0.43 13.69 2.81
N SER A 102 -0.31 12.68 3.66
CA SER A 102 -0.68 12.75 5.07
C SER A 102 0.50 12.28 5.92
N ARG A 103 1.10 13.17 6.71
CA ARG A 103 2.25 12.86 7.58
C ARG A 103 3.41 12.17 6.84
N GLY A 104 3.66 12.59 5.59
CA GLY A 104 4.71 12.01 4.74
C GLY A 104 4.31 10.80 3.91
N VAL A 105 3.17 10.16 4.21
CA VAL A 105 2.65 9.02 3.44
C VAL A 105 1.71 9.53 2.34
N LEU A 106 1.88 9.04 1.11
CA LEU A 106 0.93 9.28 0.04
C LEU A 106 -0.30 8.39 0.26
N GLN A 107 -1.48 8.98 0.28
CA GLN A 107 -2.77 8.28 0.43
C GLN A 107 -3.56 8.36 -0.87
N ILE A 108 -4.25 7.26 -1.22
CA ILE A 108 -5.23 7.17 -2.32
C ILE A 108 -6.58 6.79 -1.72
N GLY A 109 -7.63 7.48 -2.13
CA GLY A 109 -9.00 7.22 -1.71
C GLY A 109 -10.02 7.88 -2.61
N ARG A 110 -11.24 8.04 -2.13
CA ARG A 110 -12.31 8.74 -2.81
C ARG A 110 -12.12 10.26 -2.67
N HIS A 111 -12.41 11.01 -3.73
CA HIS A 111 -12.50 12.46 -3.60
C HIS A 111 -13.67 12.82 -2.68
N SER A 112 -13.41 13.63 -1.65
CA SER A 112 -14.43 14.16 -0.75
C SER A 112 -15.01 15.44 -1.36
N GLU A 113 -16.34 15.52 -1.38
CA GLU A 113 -17.04 16.76 -1.77
C GLU A 113 -17.19 17.73 -0.60
N GLN A 114 -16.83 17.31 0.60
CA GLN A 114 -16.85 18.16 1.78
C GLN A 114 -15.60 19.06 1.76
N ALA A 115 -15.85 20.34 2.04
CA ALA A 115 -14.77 21.30 2.14
C ALA A 115 -13.79 20.94 3.27
N GLU A 116 -12.54 21.38 3.12
CA GLU A 116 -11.46 21.31 4.09
C GLU A 116 -11.90 20.94 5.54
N PRO A 117 -11.16 20.06 6.25
CA PRO A 117 -9.82 19.55 5.92
C PRO A 117 -9.81 18.14 5.27
N TYR A 118 -10.95 17.63 4.83
CA TYR A 118 -11.12 16.23 4.37
C TYR A 118 -11.31 16.16 2.84
N ASP A 119 -10.23 16.47 2.11
CA ASP A 119 -10.23 16.39 0.64
C ASP A 119 -10.22 14.97 0.11
N ILE A 120 -9.97 13.98 0.98
CA ILE A 120 -9.89 12.56 0.65
C ILE A 120 -10.65 11.76 1.70
N ASP A 121 -11.33 10.71 1.25
CA ASP A 121 -12.11 9.80 2.07
C ASP A 121 -11.88 8.35 1.63
N TYR A 122 -12.40 7.39 2.38
CA TYR A 122 -12.33 5.99 2.05
C TYR A 122 -13.12 5.65 0.78
N LEU A 123 -12.73 4.57 0.09
CA LEU A 123 -13.45 4.07 -1.10
C LEU A 123 -14.86 3.54 -0.78
N GLU A 124 -15.13 3.19 0.47
CA GLU A 124 -16.40 2.85 1.15
C GLU A 124 -17.19 1.65 0.61
N SER A 125 -17.22 1.35 -0.68
CA SER A 125 -17.98 0.22 -1.20
C SER A 125 -17.08 -0.82 -1.85
N ARG A 126 -17.53 -2.09 -1.82
CA ARG A 126 -16.82 -3.20 -2.45
C ARG A 126 -16.64 -2.97 -3.94
N GLU A 127 -17.69 -2.52 -4.61
CA GLU A 127 -17.67 -2.24 -6.05
C GLU A 127 -16.63 -1.19 -6.38
N ARG A 128 -16.55 -0.11 -5.56
CA ARG A 128 -15.56 0.94 -5.80
C ARG A 128 -14.14 0.48 -5.55
N VAL A 129 -13.92 -0.38 -4.56
CA VAL A 129 -12.61 -0.98 -4.33
C VAL A 129 -12.23 -1.92 -5.48
N ASP A 130 -13.15 -2.77 -5.94
CA ASP A 130 -12.92 -3.70 -7.05
C ASP A 130 -12.66 -2.98 -8.40
N GLU A 131 -13.16 -1.74 -8.58
CA GLU A 131 -12.82 -0.88 -9.72
C GLU A 131 -11.40 -0.34 -9.65
N VAL A 132 -10.89 -0.08 -8.45
CA VAL A 132 -9.58 0.53 -8.21
C VAL A 132 -8.50 -0.51 -8.02
N VAL A 133 -8.77 -1.59 -7.27
CA VAL A 133 -7.78 -2.59 -6.84
C VAL A 133 -7.97 -3.89 -7.59
N HIS A 134 -7.05 -4.22 -8.46
CA HIS A 134 -7.00 -5.48 -9.20
C HIS A 134 -5.93 -6.37 -8.58
N SER A 135 -6.30 -7.56 -8.14
CA SER A 135 -5.41 -8.48 -7.40
C SER A 135 -4.89 -9.58 -8.29
N ALA A 136 -3.63 -9.95 -8.09
CA ALA A 136 -3.05 -11.19 -8.61
C ALA A 136 -3.71 -12.43 -7.98
N LEU A 137 -3.44 -13.60 -8.56
CA LEU A 137 -3.96 -14.88 -8.06
C LEU A 137 -3.04 -15.53 -7.01
N SER A 138 -1.79 -15.09 -6.95
CA SER A 138 -0.77 -15.62 -6.05
C SER A 138 -0.25 -14.55 -5.09
N VAL A 139 0.18 -15.02 -3.93
CA VAL A 139 0.83 -14.20 -2.90
C VAL A 139 2.30 -14.60 -2.87
N GLU A 140 3.19 -13.62 -2.92
CA GLU A 140 4.63 -13.80 -2.80
C GLU A 140 5.12 -13.21 -1.47
N PRO A 141 6.08 -13.86 -0.78
CA PRO A 141 6.62 -13.32 0.46
C PRO A 141 7.21 -11.92 0.26
N THR A 142 6.81 -10.98 1.09
CA THR A 142 7.43 -9.65 1.12
C THR A 142 8.80 -9.72 1.79
N THR A 143 9.71 -8.89 1.34
CA THR A 143 11.04 -8.74 1.93
C THR A 143 11.25 -7.29 2.31
N ALA A 144 11.44 -7.05 3.61
CA ALA A 144 11.80 -5.71 4.10
C ALA A 144 13.15 -5.26 3.52
N GLN A 145 13.24 -4.01 3.11
CA GLN A 145 14.49 -3.42 2.67
C GLN A 145 15.35 -3.10 3.89
N ASP A 146 16.60 -3.58 3.90
CA ASP A 146 17.57 -3.19 4.92
C ASP A 146 17.98 -1.74 4.69
N ILE A 147 17.84 -0.91 5.73
CA ILE A 147 18.21 0.50 5.70
C ILE A 147 18.91 0.90 7.00
N ASP A 148 19.96 1.70 6.91
CA ASP A 148 20.55 2.34 8.08
C ASP A 148 19.65 3.51 8.53
N ILE A 149 19.46 3.65 9.84
CA ILE A 149 18.61 4.73 10.38
C ILE A 149 19.05 6.11 9.91
N ARG A 150 20.35 6.30 9.62
CA ARG A 150 20.93 7.56 9.13
C ARG A 150 20.58 7.85 7.67
N ASP A 151 20.21 6.83 6.91
CA ASP A 151 19.92 6.94 5.49
C ASP A 151 18.41 7.06 5.21
N ILE A 152 17.56 7.02 6.26
CA ILE A 152 16.12 7.19 6.13
C ILE A 152 15.81 8.60 5.62
N THR A 153 15.00 8.66 4.57
CA THR A 153 14.56 9.88 3.93
C THR A 153 13.03 9.98 3.92
N PRO A 154 12.44 11.14 3.63
CA PRO A 154 11.00 11.26 3.44
C PRO A 154 10.42 10.34 2.34
N ASN A 155 11.24 9.89 1.39
CA ASN A 155 10.81 8.97 0.33
C ASN A 155 10.53 7.56 0.85
N ASP A 156 11.10 7.22 2.03
CA ASP A 156 10.92 5.91 2.66
C ASP A 156 9.64 5.85 3.50
N CYS A 157 8.92 6.97 3.64
CA CYS A 157 7.63 6.97 4.33
C CYS A 157 6.65 5.98 3.67
N GLY A 158 6.12 5.07 4.50
CA GLY A 158 5.19 4.02 4.10
C GLY A 158 5.84 2.74 3.58
N ARG A 159 7.17 2.69 3.39
CA ARG A 159 7.89 1.49 2.95
C ARG A 159 8.08 0.49 4.08
N LEU A 160 8.13 -0.78 3.72
CA LEU A 160 8.52 -1.86 4.62
C LEU A 160 10.05 -1.91 4.72
N VAL A 161 10.60 -1.46 5.84
CA VAL A 161 12.05 -1.41 6.06
C VAL A 161 12.45 -2.20 7.28
N ARG A 162 13.67 -2.73 7.26
CA ARG A 162 14.32 -3.36 8.42
C ARG A 162 15.52 -2.53 8.82
N ILE A 163 15.59 -2.20 10.12
CA ILE A 163 16.69 -1.46 10.71
C ILE A 163 17.28 -2.35 11.80
N ASP A 164 18.50 -2.77 11.62
CA ASP A 164 19.23 -3.60 12.59
C ASP A 164 19.99 -2.76 13.60
N SER A 165 20.38 -3.42 14.70
CA SER A 165 21.32 -2.85 15.70
C SER A 165 20.85 -1.54 16.35
N LEU A 166 19.54 -1.44 16.65
CA LEU A 166 18.99 -0.30 17.35
C LEU A 166 19.05 -0.46 18.87
N ARG A 167 19.38 0.63 19.56
CA ARG A 167 19.27 0.73 21.02
C ARG A 167 18.17 1.72 21.38
N LEU A 168 17.20 1.27 22.18
CA LEU A 168 16.19 2.15 22.74
C LEU A 168 16.79 2.97 23.88
N ILE A 169 16.76 4.30 23.75
CA ILE A 169 17.13 5.24 24.82
C ILE A 169 15.84 5.86 25.33
N ALA A 170 15.46 5.53 26.56
CA ALA A 170 14.33 6.17 27.21
C ALA A 170 14.71 7.60 27.63
N SER A 171 13.93 8.59 27.21
CA SER A 171 14.00 9.93 27.76
C SER A 171 13.30 9.98 29.11
N THR A 172 13.91 10.59 30.13
CA THR A 172 13.38 10.70 31.49
C THR A 172 12.38 11.85 31.69
N SER A 173 11.86 12.44 30.64
CA SER A 173 10.77 13.42 30.73
C SER A 173 9.46 12.71 31.03
N ILE A 174 8.86 13.00 32.18
CA ILE A 174 7.64 12.35 32.68
C ILE A 174 6.41 12.72 31.86
N ASP A 175 6.41 13.85 31.17
CA ASP A 175 5.23 14.38 30.46
C ASP A 175 5.12 13.92 28.99
N THR A 176 6.19 13.42 28.42
CA THR A 176 6.19 12.91 27.04
C THR A 176 7.25 11.84 26.90
N LEU A 177 6.84 10.59 26.69
CA LEU A 177 7.76 9.51 26.38
C LEU A 177 8.26 9.71 24.93
N THR A 178 9.40 10.37 24.77
CA THR A 178 10.07 10.45 23.48
C THR A 178 11.04 9.30 23.38
N MET A 179 10.74 8.35 22.49
CA MET A 179 11.67 7.29 22.13
C MET A 179 12.57 7.80 21.02
N THR A 180 13.88 7.84 21.30
CA THR A 180 14.87 8.14 20.28
C THR A 180 15.63 6.85 19.98
N LEU A 181 15.60 6.43 18.72
CA LEU A 181 16.35 5.28 18.22
C LEU A 181 17.71 5.78 17.76
N HIS A 182 18.77 5.13 18.25
CA HIS A 182 20.14 5.40 17.86
C HIS A 182 20.83 4.11 17.44
N ASP A 183 21.85 4.23 16.59
CA ASP A 183 22.71 3.11 16.26
C ASP A 183 23.35 2.56 17.55
N ALA A 184 23.39 1.23 17.65
CA ALA A 184 24.23 0.59 18.64
C ALA A 184 25.70 0.72 18.20
N VAL A 185 26.50 1.48 18.95
CA VAL A 185 27.94 1.58 18.78
C VAL A 185 28.60 0.36 19.39
#